data_3c4f0e8a73eca7c8e10edb952edc7e0c
#
_entry.id   3c4f0e8a73eca7c8e10edb952edc7e0c
#
_cell.length_a   1.000
_cell.length_b   1.000
_cell.length_c   1.000
_cell.angle_alpha   90.00
_cell.angle_beta   90.00
_cell.angle_gamma   90.00
#
_symmetry.space_group_name_H-M   'P 1'
#
loop_
_entity.id
_entity.type
_entity.pdbx_description
1 polymer ?
#
loop_
_entity_poly.entity_id
_entity_poly.type
_entity_poly.pdbx_seq_one_letter_code
_entity_poly.pdbx_strand_id
1 'polypeptide(L)'
;MDQQEILNTIVLTRLNYFSLAGMLDLYRKVGSATTILENKDNIQDILPDASPKLLAALANTDEARKRAEVELEYDLRYGIEAICMNDDRYPQRLKECDDAPLMLFYKGNANLNQQRVINIVGTRHCTPYGEDLIRRFVSDLRQLCPQVLIVSGLA
;
A
#
# COMPACT_ATOMS: atom_id res chain seq x y z
N MET A 1 -5.31 -13.54 -4.33
CA MET A 1 -4.11 -13.67 -3.44
C MET A 1 -4.48 -14.52 -2.25
N ASP A 2 -3.53 -15.28 -1.68
CA ASP A 2 -3.76 -16.10 -0.50
C ASP A 2 -3.99 -15.23 0.75
N GLN A 3 -4.95 -15.62 1.59
CA GLN A 3 -5.30 -14.89 2.81
C GLN A 3 -4.14 -14.83 3.81
N GLN A 4 -3.30 -15.89 3.83
CA GLN A 4 -2.10 -15.93 4.67
C GLN A 4 -1.05 -14.89 4.21
N GLU A 5 -0.86 -14.70 2.92
CA GLU A 5 0.04 -13.68 2.38
C GLU A 5 -0.45 -12.27 2.72
N ILE A 6 -1.76 -12.02 2.65
CA ILE A 6 -2.35 -10.74 3.06
C ILE A 6 -2.06 -10.48 4.55
N LEU A 7 -2.39 -11.43 5.43
CA LEU A 7 -2.13 -11.31 6.87
C LEU A 7 -0.65 -11.05 7.15
N ASN A 8 0.23 -11.83 6.55
CA ASN A 8 1.67 -11.70 6.73
C ASN A 8 2.21 -10.38 6.19
N THR A 9 1.65 -9.85 5.10
CA THR A 9 2.01 -8.52 4.61
C THR A 9 1.58 -7.42 5.59
N ILE A 10 0.38 -7.53 6.19
CA ILE A 10 -0.04 -6.59 7.25
C ILE A 10 0.93 -6.69 8.44
N VAL A 11 1.32 -7.88 8.86
CA VAL A 11 2.32 -8.07 9.94
C VAL A 11 3.60 -7.31 9.63
N LEU A 12 4.17 -7.45 8.43
CA LEU A 12 5.38 -6.73 8.04
C LEU A 12 5.22 -5.21 8.14
N THR A 13 4.04 -4.67 7.75
CA THR A 13 3.78 -3.22 7.85
C THR A 13 3.65 -2.73 9.29
N ARG A 14 3.40 -3.62 10.24
CA ARG A 14 3.21 -3.32 11.68
C ARG A 14 4.44 -3.60 12.52
N LEU A 15 5.49 -4.14 11.92
CA LEU A 15 6.77 -4.31 12.62
C LEU A 15 7.34 -2.94 13.01
N ASN A 16 7.94 -2.88 14.19
CA ASN A 16 8.59 -1.68 14.68
C ASN A 16 9.96 -1.46 14.00
N TYR A 17 9.92 -1.24 12.70
CA TYR A 17 11.08 -1.04 11.84
C TYR A 17 10.97 0.31 11.13
N PHE A 18 11.87 1.22 11.45
CA PHE A 18 11.80 2.63 11.03
C PHE A 18 12.14 2.91 9.57
N SER A 19 12.60 1.92 8.81
CA SER A 19 12.93 2.11 7.40
C SER A 19 11.91 1.43 6.51
N LEU A 20 10.95 2.22 6.01
CA LEU A 20 10.01 1.74 4.98
C LEU A 20 10.76 1.23 3.75
N ALA A 21 11.79 1.95 3.30
CA ALA A 21 12.63 1.52 2.18
C ALA A 21 13.32 0.17 2.45
N GLY A 22 13.86 -0.04 3.66
CA GLY A 22 14.49 -1.32 3.99
C GLY A 22 13.53 -2.50 4.02
N MET A 23 12.28 -2.30 4.47
CA MET A 23 11.25 -3.34 4.42
C MET A 23 10.78 -3.59 2.99
N LEU A 24 10.65 -2.54 2.20
CA LEU A 24 10.32 -2.63 0.79
C LEU A 24 11.40 -3.38 0.00
N ASP A 25 12.68 -3.09 0.25
CA ASP A 25 13.80 -3.79 -0.37
C ASP A 25 13.81 -5.28 -0.01
N LEU A 26 13.58 -5.61 1.26
CA LEU A 26 13.45 -7.00 1.69
C LEU A 26 12.31 -7.69 0.95
N TYR A 27 11.13 -7.06 0.92
CA TYR A 27 9.96 -7.62 0.25
C TYR A 27 10.19 -7.80 -1.27
N ARG A 28 10.83 -6.82 -1.92
CA ARG A 28 11.17 -6.90 -3.35
C ARG A 28 12.16 -8.03 -3.65
N LYS A 29 13.13 -8.26 -2.77
CA LYS A 29 14.14 -9.33 -2.93
C LYS A 29 13.54 -10.72 -2.73
N VAL A 30 12.68 -10.88 -1.74
CA VAL A 30 12.09 -12.19 -1.38
C VAL A 30 10.82 -12.48 -2.18
N GLY A 31 10.03 -11.44 -2.46
CA GLY A 31 8.78 -11.53 -3.23
C GLY A 31 7.55 -12.01 -2.45
N SER A 32 7.67 -12.36 -1.18
CA SER A 32 6.57 -12.86 -0.35
C SER A 32 6.78 -12.55 1.12
N ALA A 33 5.75 -11.98 1.76
CA ALA A 33 5.74 -11.75 3.21
C ALA A 33 5.73 -13.05 4.00
N THR A 34 5.04 -14.05 3.50
CA THR A 34 5.00 -15.39 4.11
C THR A 34 6.38 -16.00 4.16
N THR A 35 7.11 -15.99 3.03
CA THR A 35 8.48 -16.49 2.99
C THR A 35 9.41 -15.74 3.94
N ILE A 36 9.26 -14.41 4.06
CA ILE A 36 10.04 -13.60 5.00
C ILE A 36 9.79 -14.06 6.44
N LEU A 37 8.52 -14.21 6.84
CA LEU A 37 8.17 -14.57 8.22
C LEU A 37 8.47 -16.03 8.55
N GLU A 38 8.37 -16.93 7.60
CA GLU A 38 8.75 -18.34 7.78
C GLU A 38 10.26 -18.52 7.97
N ASN A 39 11.06 -17.66 7.32
CA ASN A 39 12.52 -17.70 7.42
C ASN A 39 13.09 -16.61 8.35
N LYS A 40 12.28 -16.03 9.23
CA LYS A 40 12.68 -14.91 10.09
C LYS A 40 13.93 -15.20 10.95
N ASP A 41 14.08 -16.43 11.40
CA ASP A 41 15.20 -16.85 12.23
C ASP A 41 16.51 -17.06 11.43
N ASN A 42 16.38 -17.29 10.12
CA ASN A 42 17.48 -17.50 9.18
C ASN A 42 17.46 -16.48 8.03
N ILE A 43 16.91 -15.30 8.27
CA ILE A 43 16.75 -14.30 7.20
C ILE A 43 18.09 -13.88 6.56
N GLN A 44 19.21 -14.04 7.27
CA GLN A 44 20.54 -13.78 6.76
C GLN A 44 20.98 -14.74 5.64
N ASP A 45 20.38 -15.91 5.54
CA ASP A 45 20.61 -16.82 4.42
C ASP A 45 20.03 -16.26 3.12
N ILE A 46 18.95 -15.46 3.22
CA ILE A 46 18.28 -14.81 2.09
C ILE A 46 18.84 -13.39 1.89
N LEU A 47 19.10 -12.69 2.98
CA LEU A 47 19.60 -11.32 3.00
C LEU A 47 20.86 -11.25 3.91
N PRO A 48 22.05 -11.57 3.40
CA PRO A 48 23.30 -11.59 4.18
C PRO A 48 23.60 -10.26 4.89
N ASP A 49 23.21 -9.14 4.27
CA ASP A 49 23.41 -7.79 4.80
C ASP A 49 22.27 -7.30 5.69
N ALA A 50 21.42 -8.21 6.21
CA ALA A 50 20.31 -7.84 7.09
C ALA A 50 20.81 -7.08 8.30
N SER A 51 20.28 -5.87 8.52
CA SER A 51 20.69 -5.03 9.65
C SER A 51 20.27 -5.64 10.98
N PRO A 52 21.02 -5.42 12.08
CA PRO A 52 20.62 -5.87 13.42
C PRO A 52 19.21 -5.37 13.83
N LYS A 53 18.82 -4.19 13.38
CA LYS A 53 17.48 -3.64 13.62
C LYS A 53 16.38 -4.44 12.90
N LEU A 54 16.64 -4.87 11.66
CA LEU A 54 15.72 -5.71 10.92
C LEU A 54 15.56 -7.08 11.58
N LEU A 55 16.68 -7.70 11.98
CA LEU A 55 16.68 -8.99 12.70
C LEU A 55 15.86 -8.88 14.00
N ALA A 56 16.08 -7.83 14.79
CA ALA A 56 15.34 -7.59 16.03
C ALA A 56 13.84 -7.38 15.79
N ALA A 57 13.47 -6.67 14.72
CA ALA A 57 12.07 -6.45 14.36
C ALA A 57 11.38 -7.76 13.93
N LEU A 58 12.06 -8.61 13.16
CA LEU A 58 11.53 -9.91 12.73
C LEU A 58 11.47 -10.93 13.87
N ALA A 59 12.34 -10.84 14.87
CA ALA A 59 12.34 -11.74 16.02
C ALA A 59 11.06 -11.60 16.88
N ASN A 60 10.45 -10.41 16.93
CA ASN A 60 9.28 -10.15 17.76
C ASN A 60 8.08 -9.71 16.92
N THR A 61 7.35 -10.68 16.39
CA THR A 61 6.20 -10.45 15.50
C THR A 61 4.83 -10.60 16.18
N ASP A 62 4.77 -11.01 17.45
CA ASP A 62 3.51 -11.41 18.10
C ASP A 62 2.51 -10.25 18.24
N GLU A 63 2.99 -9.08 18.64
CA GLU A 63 2.13 -7.89 18.75
C GLU A 63 1.65 -7.42 17.36
N ALA A 64 2.55 -7.40 16.38
CA ALA A 64 2.23 -7.07 15.00
C ALA A 64 1.19 -8.03 14.42
N ARG A 65 1.31 -9.32 14.71
CA ARG A 65 0.35 -10.35 14.27
C ARG A 65 -1.03 -10.13 14.87
N LYS A 66 -1.13 -9.91 16.18
CA LYS A 66 -2.43 -9.62 16.84
C LYS A 66 -3.11 -8.39 16.24
N ARG A 67 -2.35 -7.33 15.98
CA ARG A 67 -2.89 -6.13 15.32
C ARG A 67 -3.33 -6.40 13.88
N ALA A 68 -2.56 -7.19 13.14
CA ALA A 68 -2.89 -7.56 11.77
C ALA A 68 -4.19 -8.39 11.69
N GLU A 69 -4.41 -9.30 12.63
CA GLU A 69 -5.64 -10.09 12.72
C GLU A 69 -6.86 -9.21 12.99
N VAL A 70 -6.76 -8.26 13.92
CA VAL A 70 -7.83 -7.29 14.21
C VAL A 70 -8.12 -6.40 13.00
N GLU A 71 -7.08 -5.95 12.31
CA GLU A 71 -7.22 -5.12 11.11
C GLU A 71 -7.91 -5.89 9.97
N LEU A 72 -7.49 -7.13 9.74
CA LEU A 72 -8.10 -7.98 8.71
C LEU A 72 -9.58 -8.28 9.03
N GLU A 73 -9.94 -8.51 10.30
CA GLU A 73 -11.34 -8.68 10.71
C GLU A 73 -12.15 -7.40 10.47
N TYR A 74 -11.58 -6.24 10.78
CA TYR A 74 -12.20 -4.95 10.51
C TYR A 74 -12.43 -4.76 9.01
N ASP A 75 -11.44 -5.02 8.19
CA ASP A 75 -11.50 -4.88 6.74
C ASP A 75 -12.61 -5.74 6.15
N LEU A 76 -12.68 -7.00 6.55
CA LEU A 76 -13.74 -7.92 6.13
C LEU A 76 -15.13 -7.41 6.54
N ARG A 77 -15.29 -6.91 7.77
CA ARG A 77 -16.56 -6.38 8.29
C ARG A 77 -17.03 -5.15 7.51
N TYR A 78 -16.12 -4.30 7.08
CA TYR A 78 -16.45 -3.03 6.41
C TYR A 78 -16.29 -3.06 4.89
N GLY A 79 -16.02 -4.21 4.31
CA GLY A 79 -15.85 -4.38 2.87
C GLY A 79 -14.65 -3.59 2.34
N ILE A 80 -13.55 -3.58 3.10
CA ILE A 80 -12.25 -3.05 2.71
C ILE A 80 -11.42 -4.21 2.18
N GLU A 81 -10.79 -4.03 1.06
CA GLU A 81 -9.92 -5.02 0.43
C GLU A 81 -8.45 -4.65 0.66
N ALA A 82 -7.68 -5.58 1.20
CA ALA A 82 -6.24 -5.44 1.31
C ALA A 82 -5.59 -5.84 -0.02
N ILE A 83 -4.91 -4.90 -0.66
CA ILE A 83 -4.21 -5.08 -1.95
C ILE A 83 -2.71 -5.04 -1.69
N CYS A 84 -2.06 -6.20 -1.72
CA CYS A 84 -0.62 -6.32 -1.56
C CYS A 84 0.12 -5.86 -2.84
N MET A 85 1.37 -5.47 -2.70
CA MET A 85 2.20 -5.00 -3.81
C MET A 85 2.31 -6.01 -4.97
N ASN A 86 2.16 -7.30 -4.72
CA ASN A 86 2.19 -8.36 -5.73
C ASN A 86 0.81 -8.73 -6.30
N ASP A 87 -0.26 -8.04 -5.87
CA ASP A 87 -1.59 -8.17 -6.48
C ASP A 87 -1.63 -7.39 -7.81
N ASP A 88 -2.26 -7.95 -8.84
CA ASP A 88 -2.39 -7.31 -10.16
C ASP A 88 -3.17 -5.99 -10.10
N ARG A 89 -4.02 -5.81 -9.08
CA ARG A 89 -4.78 -4.58 -8.83
C ARG A 89 -3.96 -3.47 -8.20
N TYR A 90 -2.76 -3.80 -7.65
CA TYR A 90 -1.89 -2.79 -7.09
C TYR A 90 -1.45 -1.79 -8.18
N PRO A 91 -1.49 -0.47 -7.93
CA PRO A 91 -1.12 0.54 -8.93
C PRO A 91 0.32 0.34 -9.39
N GLN A 92 0.53 -0.04 -10.66
CA GLN A 92 1.86 -0.35 -11.18
C GLN A 92 2.82 0.84 -11.08
N ARG A 93 2.31 2.07 -11.33
CA ARG A 93 3.13 3.29 -11.19
C ARG A 93 3.56 3.54 -9.74
N LEU A 94 2.72 3.21 -8.77
CA LEU A 94 3.08 3.32 -7.34
C LEU A 94 4.12 2.26 -6.95
N LYS A 95 4.02 1.07 -7.53
CA LYS A 95 4.97 -0.03 -7.29
C LYS A 95 6.41 0.34 -7.66
N GLU A 96 6.61 1.26 -8.60
CA GLU A 96 7.91 1.74 -9.05
C GLU A 96 8.53 2.79 -8.11
N CYS A 97 7.75 3.34 -7.17
CA CYS A 97 8.26 4.34 -6.22
C CYS A 97 9.16 3.68 -5.16
N ASP A 98 10.21 4.40 -4.74
CA ASP A 98 11.17 3.92 -3.73
C ASP A 98 10.57 3.83 -2.32
N ASP A 99 9.45 4.49 -2.09
CA ASP A 99 8.68 4.52 -0.85
C ASP A 99 7.30 3.88 -0.98
N ALA A 100 7.10 3.03 -2.00
CA ALA A 100 5.83 2.36 -2.22
C ALA A 100 5.42 1.54 -0.98
N PRO A 101 4.17 1.70 -0.50
CA PRO A 101 3.68 0.88 0.61
C PRO A 101 3.53 -0.59 0.20
N LEU A 102 3.84 -1.53 1.08
CA LEU A 102 3.68 -2.96 0.80
C LEU A 102 2.23 -3.36 0.56
N MET A 103 1.29 -2.55 1.07
CA MET A 103 -0.14 -2.82 1.03
C MET A 103 -0.95 -1.54 0.94
N LEU A 104 -2.07 -1.61 0.22
CA LEU A 104 -3.12 -0.60 0.18
C LEU A 104 -4.41 -1.19 0.74
N PHE A 105 -5.15 -0.39 1.50
CA PHE A 105 -6.50 -0.70 1.93
C PHE A 105 -7.46 0.00 0.98
N TYR A 106 -8.21 -0.80 0.23
CA TYR A 106 -9.03 -0.33 -0.87
C TYR A 106 -10.53 -0.51 -0.57
N LYS A 107 -11.29 0.54 -0.82
CA LYS A 107 -12.75 0.46 -0.78
C LYS A 107 -13.33 1.21 -1.96
N GLY A 108 -13.98 0.50 -2.84
CA GLY A 108 -14.59 1.09 -4.03
C GLY A 108 -14.62 0.15 -5.21
N ASN A 109 -14.78 0.72 -6.40
CA ASN A 109 -14.86 -0.04 -7.66
C ASN A 109 -13.98 0.55 -8.77
N ALA A 110 -13.07 1.48 -8.44
CA ALA A 110 -12.20 2.09 -9.44
C ALA A 110 -11.08 1.12 -9.86
N ASN A 111 -10.77 1.08 -11.14
CA ASN A 111 -9.56 0.42 -11.61
C ASN A 111 -8.37 1.36 -11.35
N LEU A 112 -7.48 0.97 -10.44
CA LEU A 112 -6.31 1.77 -10.04
C LEU A 112 -5.20 1.78 -11.12
N ASN A 113 -5.26 0.86 -12.09
CA ASN A 113 -4.32 0.74 -13.21
C ASN A 113 -4.87 1.37 -14.50
N GLN A 114 -5.66 2.44 -14.39
CA GLN A 114 -6.12 3.18 -15.56
C GLN A 114 -4.95 3.75 -16.37
N GLN A 115 -5.10 3.73 -17.68
CA GLN A 115 -4.08 4.25 -18.59
C GLN A 115 -3.84 5.76 -18.40
N ARG A 116 -4.90 6.50 -18.10
CA ARG A 116 -4.85 7.94 -17.87
C ARG A 116 -5.18 8.24 -16.41
N VAL A 117 -4.22 8.85 -15.73
CA VAL A 117 -4.33 9.23 -14.31
C VAL A 117 -3.96 10.71 -14.18
N ILE A 118 -4.78 11.47 -13.45
CA ILE A 118 -4.54 12.88 -13.14
C ILE A 118 -4.55 13.06 -11.63
N ASN A 119 -3.51 13.66 -11.09
CA ASN A 119 -3.45 14.02 -9.69
C ASN A 119 -3.98 15.44 -9.50
N ILE A 120 -4.95 15.62 -8.60
CA ILE A 120 -5.46 16.93 -8.21
C ILE A 120 -5.04 17.18 -6.77
N VAL A 121 -4.19 18.18 -6.58
CA VAL A 121 -3.66 18.59 -5.28
C VAL A 121 -4.01 20.04 -5.06
N GLY A 122 -4.47 20.39 -3.86
CA GLY A 122 -4.87 21.74 -3.52
C GLY A 122 -4.73 22.04 -2.03
N THR A 123 -5.09 23.26 -1.66
CA THR A 123 -5.14 23.71 -0.26
C THR A 123 -6.42 23.21 0.43
N ARG A 124 -6.37 23.08 1.76
CA ARG A 124 -7.56 22.76 2.60
C ARG A 124 -8.62 23.86 2.56
N HIS A 125 -8.22 25.10 2.28
CA HIS A 125 -9.12 26.24 2.16
C HIS A 125 -9.13 26.72 0.71
N CYS A 126 -10.03 26.14 -0.08
CA CYS A 126 -10.18 26.50 -1.47
C CYS A 126 -10.94 27.83 -1.59
N THR A 127 -10.55 28.68 -2.55
CA THR A 127 -11.33 29.89 -2.86
C THR A 127 -12.53 29.52 -3.73
N PRO A 128 -13.63 30.36 -3.73
CA PRO A 128 -14.76 30.12 -4.62
C PRO A 128 -14.38 29.99 -6.10
N TYR A 129 -13.38 30.76 -6.53
CA TYR A 129 -12.82 30.64 -7.87
C TYR A 129 -12.17 29.28 -8.12
N GLY A 130 -11.39 28.77 -7.15
CA GLY A 130 -10.76 27.46 -7.24
C GLY A 130 -11.79 26.33 -7.32
N GLU A 131 -12.86 26.41 -6.52
CA GLU A 131 -13.97 25.43 -6.58
C GLU A 131 -14.65 25.43 -7.95
N ASP A 132 -14.96 26.61 -8.49
CA ASP A 132 -15.61 26.73 -9.79
C ASP A 132 -14.71 26.22 -10.91
N LEU A 133 -13.41 26.55 -10.86
CA LEU A 133 -12.40 26.04 -11.80
C LEU A 133 -12.36 24.51 -11.80
N ILE A 134 -12.28 23.89 -10.63
CA ILE A 134 -12.22 22.43 -10.51
C ILE A 134 -13.52 21.79 -11.00
N ARG A 135 -14.68 22.36 -10.67
CA ARG A 135 -15.97 21.85 -11.16
C ARG A 135 -16.04 21.83 -12.69
N ARG A 136 -15.65 22.92 -13.33
CA ARG A 136 -15.59 23.02 -14.80
C ARG A 136 -14.60 22.02 -15.37
N PHE A 137 -13.39 22.01 -14.83
CA PHE A 137 -12.32 21.09 -15.29
C PHE A 137 -12.78 19.62 -15.22
N VAL A 138 -13.37 19.19 -14.10
CA VAL A 138 -13.82 17.81 -13.95
C VAL A 138 -15.01 17.50 -14.89
N SER A 139 -15.91 18.48 -15.10
CA SER A 139 -17.03 18.34 -16.05
C SER A 139 -16.52 18.16 -17.48
N ASP A 140 -15.58 18.97 -17.93
CA ASP A 140 -15.00 18.89 -19.26
C ASP A 140 -14.19 17.58 -19.42
N LEU A 141 -13.43 17.22 -18.40
CA LEU A 141 -12.65 16.00 -18.38
C LEU A 141 -13.54 14.75 -18.50
N ARG A 142 -14.68 14.73 -17.84
CA ARG A 142 -15.66 13.65 -17.93
C ARG A 142 -16.17 13.46 -19.37
N GLN A 143 -16.32 14.54 -20.12
CA GLN A 143 -16.78 14.48 -21.51
C GLN A 143 -15.67 14.04 -22.45
N LEU A 144 -14.46 14.58 -22.26
CA LEU A 144 -13.32 14.33 -23.15
C LEU A 144 -12.61 12.99 -22.86
N CYS A 145 -12.63 12.57 -21.61
CA CYS A 145 -11.87 11.41 -21.15
C CYS A 145 -12.60 10.67 -20.01
N PRO A 146 -13.74 10.00 -20.30
CA PRO A 146 -14.63 9.43 -19.29
C PRO A 146 -13.97 8.32 -18.44
N GLN A 147 -12.85 7.74 -18.90
CA GLN A 147 -12.13 6.68 -18.19
C GLN A 147 -10.88 7.19 -17.45
N VAL A 148 -10.73 8.51 -17.30
CA VAL A 148 -9.61 9.04 -16.52
C VAL A 148 -9.80 8.73 -15.04
N LEU A 149 -8.74 8.28 -14.38
CA LEU A 149 -8.69 8.16 -12.93
C LEU A 149 -8.20 9.47 -12.33
N ILE A 150 -9.00 10.07 -11.46
CA ILE A 150 -8.59 11.24 -10.69
C ILE A 150 -8.14 10.77 -9.31
N VAL A 151 -6.94 11.19 -8.91
CA VAL A 151 -6.36 10.89 -7.60
C VAL A 151 -6.22 12.18 -6.80
N SER A 152 -6.70 12.16 -5.56
CA SER A 152 -6.62 13.30 -4.65
C SER A 152 -6.38 12.82 -3.22
N GLY A 153 -5.78 13.68 -2.40
CA GLY A 153 -5.38 13.35 -1.04
C GLY A 153 -6.46 13.53 0.03
N LEU A 154 -7.68 13.91 -0.30
CA LEU A 154 -8.76 14.18 0.68
C LEU A 154 -8.39 15.22 1.76
N ALA A 155 -7.54 16.17 1.46
CA ALA A 155 -7.13 17.22 2.38
C ALA A 155 -8.14 18.39 2.40
#